data_228b68e9da41dd9ca0cda22ddfad1713
#
_entry.id   228b68e9da41dd9ca0cda22ddfad1713
#
_cell.length_a   1.000
_cell.length_b   1.000
_cell.length_c   1.000
_cell.angle_alpha   90.00
_cell.angle_beta   90.00
_cell.angle_gamma   90.00
#
_symmetry.space_group_name_H-M   'P 1'
#
loop_
_entity.id
_entity.type
_entity.pdbx_description
1 polymer ?
#
loop_
_entity_poly.entity_id
_entity_poly.type
_entity_poly.pdbx_seq_one_letter_code
_entity_poly.pdbx_strand_id
1 'polypeptide(L)'
;IVLAGGAQAVAAMAYGTESVTKVDKILGPGNQFVTAAKMHVSNDTNAGVSIDMPAGPSELLVIADGNANPAFVASDLLSQAEHGVDSQVILIAVGLNESQLGGIEDELHKQAIALPRVDIVRGAIEHSITLAVGTMEEAMTLSNEYAPEHLILQVDRAEEVAEMVENAGSVFIGEWTPESVGDYSAGVNHSLRKFRTFEVHTQFLSLICRTATYGYAKQYSGVNLASYVKHITSSHLTRQGLENVGPAVMELARVEELEAHRRAVSLRLGVP
;
A
#
# COMPACT_ATOMS: atom_id res chain seq x y z
N ILE A 1 -21.84 -17.92 0.19
CA ILE A 1 -20.82 -17.70 1.24
C ILE A 1 -20.21 -19.06 1.55
N VAL A 2 -18.88 -19.15 1.53
CA VAL A 2 -18.13 -20.37 1.88
C VAL A 2 -17.44 -20.12 3.22
N LEU A 3 -17.65 -21.03 4.18
CA LEU A 3 -17.04 -20.95 5.52
C LEU A 3 -15.66 -21.62 5.49
N ALA A 4 -14.73 -21.03 4.75
CA ALA A 4 -13.34 -21.47 4.63
C ALA A 4 -12.43 -20.26 4.56
N GLY A 5 -11.24 -20.39 5.13
CA GLY A 5 -10.22 -19.35 5.14
C GLY A 5 -8.83 -19.93 4.92
N GLY A 6 -7.80 -19.08 5.01
CA GLY A 6 -6.42 -19.52 4.88
C GLY A 6 -5.95 -19.77 3.44
N ALA A 7 -4.76 -20.32 3.30
CA ALA A 7 -4.14 -20.61 2.00
C ALA A 7 -4.99 -21.56 1.12
N GLN A 8 -5.70 -22.49 1.73
CA GLN A 8 -6.59 -23.42 1.01
C GLN A 8 -7.76 -22.70 0.34
N ALA A 9 -8.30 -21.64 0.96
CA ALA A 9 -9.36 -20.85 0.33
C ALA A 9 -8.82 -20.07 -0.89
N VAL A 10 -7.61 -19.51 -0.77
CA VAL A 10 -6.91 -18.86 -1.90
C VAL A 10 -6.69 -19.85 -3.04
N ALA A 11 -6.19 -21.04 -2.76
CA ALA A 11 -5.98 -22.08 -3.76
C ALA A 11 -7.30 -22.52 -4.42
N ALA A 12 -8.35 -22.74 -3.63
CA ALA A 12 -9.66 -23.11 -4.15
C ALA A 12 -10.24 -22.05 -5.09
N MET A 13 -10.09 -20.77 -4.77
CA MET A 13 -10.52 -19.67 -5.65
C MET A 13 -9.64 -19.55 -6.89
N ALA A 14 -8.33 -19.75 -6.75
CA ALA A 14 -7.37 -19.56 -7.86
C ALA A 14 -7.48 -20.68 -8.93
N TYR A 15 -7.65 -21.92 -8.51
CA TYR A 15 -7.66 -23.07 -9.42
C TYR A 15 -9.07 -23.61 -9.69
N GLY A 16 -10.01 -23.29 -8.84
CA GLY A 16 -11.33 -23.90 -8.83
C GLY A 16 -11.33 -25.28 -8.18
N THR A 17 -12.50 -25.70 -7.74
CA THR A 17 -12.79 -27.05 -7.24
C THR A 17 -14.16 -27.48 -7.74
N GLU A 18 -14.61 -28.69 -7.39
CA GLU A 18 -15.96 -29.11 -7.71
C GLU A 18 -17.07 -28.19 -7.17
N SER A 19 -16.81 -27.58 -5.98
CA SER A 19 -17.78 -26.72 -5.27
C SER A 19 -17.44 -25.22 -5.29
N VAL A 20 -16.23 -24.83 -5.69
CA VAL A 20 -15.78 -23.43 -5.74
C VAL A 20 -15.39 -23.08 -7.17
N THR A 21 -16.12 -22.16 -7.77
CA THR A 21 -15.79 -21.66 -9.11
C THR A 21 -14.50 -20.85 -9.07
N LYS A 22 -13.61 -21.10 -10.03
CA LYS A 22 -12.41 -20.30 -10.25
C LYS A 22 -12.76 -18.82 -10.44
N VAL A 23 -11.95 -17.92 -9.86
CA VAL A 23 -12.13 -16.48 -9.96
C VAL A 23 -10.98 -15.81 -10.72
N ASP A 24 -11.18 -14.57 -11.18
CA ASP A 24 -10.17 -13.77 -11.87
C ASP A 24 -9.36 -12.90 -10.91
N LYS A 25 -9.93 -12.56 -9.73
CA LYS A 25 -9.30 -11.71 -8.72
C LYS A 25 -9.57 -12.21 -7.32
N ILE A 26 -8.54 -12.11 -6.46
CA ILE A 26 -8.60 -12.47 -5.04
C ILE A 26 -8.18 -11.25 -4.24
N LEU A 27 -9.13 -10.66 -3.51
CA LEU A 27 -8.94 -9.49 -2.67
C LEU A 27 -9.35 -9.84 -1.24
N GLY A 28 -8.75 -9.16 -0.28
CA GLY A 28 -9.11 -9.27 1.13
C GLY A 28 -7.91 -9.56 2.02
N PRO A 29 -8.04 -9.21 3.32
CA PRO A 29 -7.00 -9.41 4.31
C PRO A 29 -6.79 -10.89 4.65
N GLY A 30 -5.65 -11.17 5.25
CA GLY A 30 -5.33 -12.51 5.73
C GLY A 30 -4.00 -12.55 6.46
N ASN A 31 -3.68 -13.69 7.02
CA ASN A 31 -2.41 -13.92 7.68
C ASN A 31 -1.28 -14.19 6.65
N GLN A 32 -0.05 -14.36 7.15
CA GLN A 32 1.14 -14.62 6.33
C GLN A 32 0.97 -15.79 5.32
N PHE A 33 0.20 -16.82 5.67
CA PHE A 33 -0.05 -17.97 4.77
C PHE A 33 -1.00 -17.58 3.63
N VAL A 34 -1.98 -16.72 3.90
CA VAL A 34 -2.86 -16.16 2.88
C VAL A 34 -2.07 -15.28 1.92
N THR A 35 -1.22 -14.40 2.45
CA THR A 35 -0.35 -13.55 1.63
C THR A 35 0.60 -14.36 0.76
N ALA A 36 1.29 -15.35 1.34
CA ALA A 36 2.17 -16.23 0.58
C ALA A 36 1.41 -17.00 -0.51
N ALA A 37 0.22 -17.51 -0.21
CA ALA A 37 -0.62 -18.18 -1.19
C ALA A 37 -1.07 -17.23 -2.30
N LYS A 38 -1.51 -15.99 -1.98
CA LYS A 38 -1.88 -14.97 -2.97
C LYS A 38 -0.71 -14.63 -3.89
N MET A 39 0.48 -14.40 -3.34
CA MET A 39 1.68 -14.14 -4.13
C MET A 39 2.06 -15.34 -5.03
N HIS A 40 1.93 -16.55 -4.50
CA HIS A 40 2.19 -17.76 -5.28
C HIS A 40 1.25 -17.87 -6.49
N VAL A 41 -0.06 -17.79 -6.26
CA VAL A 41 -1.04 -17.95 -7.34
C VAL A 41 -1.04 -16.78 -8.33
N SER A 42 -0.65 -15.57 -7.92
CA SER A 42 -0.53 -14.41 -8.82
C SER A 42 0.61 -14.57 -9.84
N ASN A 43 1.64 -15.35 -9.50
CA ASN A 43 2.76 -15.67 -10.38
C ASN A 43 2.56 -16.98 -11.16
N ASP A 44 1.54 -17.78 -10.83
CA ASP A 44 1.25 -19.01 -11.54
C ASP A 44 0.33 -18.75 -12.74
N THR A 45 0.86 -18.97 -13.94
CA THR A 45 0.12 -18.79 -15.19
C THR A 45 -1.09 -19.71 -15.30
N ASN A 46 -1.10 -20.89 -14.63
CA ASN A 46 -2.24 -21.79 -14.60
C ASN A 46 -3.37 -21.26 -13.74
N ALA A 47 -3.04 -20.52 -12.67
CA ALA A 47 -4.02 -19.82 -11.86
C ALA A 47 -4.61 -18.63 -12.63
N GLY A 48 -3.76 -17.79 -13.24
CA GLY A 48 -4.20 -16.65 -14.04
C GLY A 48 -5.06 -15.66 -13.25
N VAL A 49 -4.80 -15.50 -11.96
CA VAL A 49 -5.53 -14.60 -11.06
C VAL A 49 -4.70 -13.39 -10.71
N SER A 50 -5.35 -12.25 -10.53
CA SER A 50 -4.72 -11.05 -9.94
C SER A 50 -5.11 -10.93 -8.46
N ILE A 51 -4.27 -10.24 -7.69
CA ILE A 51 -4.46 -10.02 -6.26
C ILE A 51 -4.48 -8.53 -5.96
N ASP A 52 -4.94 -8.16 -4.78
CA ASP A 52 -4.69 -6.85 -4.17
C ASP A 52 -3.21 -6.72 -3.74
N MET A 53 -2.86 -5.60 -3.13
CA MET A 53 -1.52 -5.38 -2.60
C MET A 53 -1.12 -6.53 -1.67
N PRO A 54 0.07 -7.15 -1.85
CA PRO A 54 0.56 -8.14 -0.90
C PRO A 54 0.68 -7.55 0.50
N ALA A 55 0.05 -8.19 1.47
CA ALA A 55 0.06 -7.72 2.84
C ALA A 55 1.45 -7.85 3.48
N GLY A 56 1.89 -6.78 4.14
CA GLY A 56 2.99 -6.75 5.11
C GLY A 56 2.45 -6.78 6.57
N PRO A 57 3.29 -6.56 7.60
CA PRO A 57 2.80 -6.14 8.92
C PRO A 57 2.11 -4.79 8.78
N SER A 58 1.11 -4.54 9.61
CA SER A 58 0.37 -3.28 9.59
C SER A 58 1.25 -2.13 10.04
N GLU A 59 1.23 -1.05 9.28
CA GLU A 59 2.04 0.15 9.50
C GLU A 59 1.16 1.38 9.59
N LEU A 60 1.47 2.22 10.57
CA LEU A 60 0.90 3.54 10.68
C LEU A 60 2.00 4.57 10.87
N LEU A 61 1.93 5.66 10.13
CA LEU A 61 2.74 6.84 10.34
C LEU A 61 1.82 8.01 10.65
N VAL A 62 2.02 8.63 11.81
CA VAL A 62 1.34 9.86 12.21
C VAL A 62 2.32 11.02 12.09
N ILE A 63 1.94 12.08 11.38
CA ILE A 63 2.64 13.37 11.40
C ILE A 63 1.83 14.28 12.30
N ALA A 64 2.47 14.83 13.35
CA ALA A 64 1.82 15.69 14.31
C ALA A 64 2.62 16.99 14.51
N ASP A 65 1.93 18.13 14.53
CA ASP A 65 2.50 19.43 14.89
C ASP A 65 2.03 19.93 16.26
N GLY A 66 2.43 21.15 16.62
CA GLY A 66 2.11 21.74 17.92
C GLY A 66 0.62 21.97 18.21
N ASN A 67 -0.26 21.82 17.21
CA ASN A 67 -1.71 21.97 17.34
C ASN A 67 -2.41 20.59 17.50
N ALA A 68 -1.69 19.50 17.29
CA ALA A 68 -2.25 18.16 17.41
C ALA A 68 -2.74 17.87 18.84
N ASN A 69 -3.90 17.22 18.94
CA ASN A 69 -4.41 16.75 20.23
C ASN A 69 -3.64 15.49 20.68
N PRO A 70 -2.90 15.53 21.81
CA PRO A 70 -2.13 14.40 22.28
C PRO A 70 -2.93 13.10 22.44
N ALA A 71 -4.18 13.21 22.89
CA ALA A 71 -5.04 12.05 23.08
C ALA A 71 -5.46 11.41 21.75
N PHE A 72 -5.63 12.21 20.69
CA PHE A 72 -5.96 11.70 19.36
C PHE A 72 -4.75 11.03 18.71
N VAL A 73 -3.57 11.67 18.77
CA VAL A 73 -2.32 11.08 18.29
C VAL A 73 -2.04 9.75 18.97
N ALA A 74 -2.18 9.69 20.31
CA ALA A 74 -2.00 8.46 21.07
C ALA A 74 -3.00 7.37 20.66
N SER A 75 -4.28 7.73 20.48
CA SER A 75 -5.31 6.75 20.08
C SER A 75 -5.06 6.18 18.68
N ASP A 76 -4.61 7.01 17.74
CA ASP A 76 -4.28 6.58 16.39
C ASP A 76 -3.08 5.63 16.38
N LEU A 77 -2.02 5.94 17.14
CA LEU A 77 -0.87 5.03 17.28
C LEU A 77 -1.26 3.69 17.90
N LEU A 78 -2.15 3.73 18.89
CA LEU A 78 -2.62 2.52 19.60
C LEU A 78 -3.56 1.68 18.75
N SER A 79 -4.41 2.29 17.92
CA SER A 79 -5.32 1.55 17.02
C SER A 79 -4.56 0.61 16.10
N GLN A 80 -3.42 1.04 15.59
CA GLN A 80 -2.55 0.18 14.78
C GLN A 80 -1.71 -0.78 15.62
N ALA A 81 -1.19 -0.33 16.77
CA ALA A 81 -0.35 -1.17 17.64
C ALA A 81 -1.09 -2.40 18.17
N GLU A 82 -2.41 -2.34 18.38
CA GLU A 82 -3.18 -3.47 18.88
C GLU A 82 -3.44 -4.58 17.84
N HIS A 83 -3.17 -4.35 16.54
CA HIS A 83 -3.33 -5.37 15.51
C HIS A 83 -2.39 -6.56 15.72
N GLY A 84 -1.18 -6.33 16.20
CA GLY A 84 -0.23 -7.41 16.46
C GLY A 84 1.11 -6.94 16.99
N VAL A 85 1.82 -7.81 17.66
CA VAL A 85 3.17 -7.56 18.21
C VAL A 85 4.19 -7.13 17.16
N ASP A 86 3.91 -7.37 15.89
CA ASP A 86 4.75 -7.03 14.75
C ASP A 86 4.30 -5.75 14.04
N SER A 87 3.20 -5.12 14.50
CA SER A 87 2.75 -3.83 13.97
C SER A 87 3.80 -2.77 14.27
N GLN A 88 4.01 -1.87 13.32
CA GLN A 88 4.94 -0.76 13.49
C GLN A 88 4.16 0.56 13.46
N VAL A 89 4.36 1.39 14.47
CA VAL A 89 3.80 2.73 14.50
C VAL A 89 4.91 3.78 14.57
N ILE A 90 4.80 4.82 13.77
CA ILE A 90 5.79 5.87 13.68
C ILE A 90 5.09 7.20 13.96
N LEU A 91 5.69 7.99 14.85
CA LEU A 91 5.33 9.37 15.05
C LEU A 91 6.41 10.27 14.45
N ILE A 92 6.06 11.15 13.54
CA ILE A 92 6.90 12.28 13.13
C ILE A 92 6.36 13.54 13.80
N ALA A 93 7.13 14.05 14.76
CA ALA A 93 6.80 15.21 15.56
C ALA A 93 7.45 16.46 14.95
N VAL A 94 6.64 17.37 14.40
CA VAL A 94 7.10 18.56 13.68
C VAL A 94 7.13 19.75 14.63
N GLY A 95 8.33 20.19 15.00
CA GLY A 95 8.53 21.38 15.84
C GLY A 95 7.98 21.27 17.26
N LEU A 96 7.67 20.06 17.74
CA LEU A 96 7.19 19.83 19.10
C LEU A 96 8.32 20.04 20.13
N ASN A 97 7.98 20.70 21.22
CA ASN A 97 8.87 20.78 22.38
C ASN A 97 8.71 19.55 23.30
N GLU A 98 9.63 19.42 24.28
CA GLU A 98 9.64 18.27 25.22
C GLU A 98 8.31 18.11 25.98
N SER A 99 7.65 19.19 26.36
CA SER A 99 6.36 19.13 27.07
C SER A 99 5.23 18.61 26.20
N GLN A 100 5.21 18.96 24.92
CA GLN A 100 4.22 18.48 23.96
C GLN A 100 4.43 17.00 23.64
N LEU A 101 5.68 16.59 23.42
CA LEU A 101 6.04 15.18 23.25
C LEU A 101 5.66 14.37 24.51
N GLY A 102 6.02 14.87 25.71
CA GLY A 102 5.64 14.21 26.96
C GLY A 102 4.13 14.07 27.11
N GLY A 103 3.34 15.04 26.66
CA GLY A 103 1.88 14.95 26.67
C GLY A 103 1.34 13.82 25.76
N ILE A 104 1.97 13.56 24.63
CA ILE A 104 1.62 12.43 23.75
C ILE A 104 2.03 11.11 24.41
N GLU A 105 3.22 11.02 25.00
CA GLU A 105 3.72 9.83 25.70
C GLU A 105 2.86 9.49 26.92
N ASP A 106 2.44 10.48 27.70
CA ASP A 106 1.55 10.29 28.86
C ASP A 106 0.19 9.74 28.44
N GLU A 107 -0.41 10.30 27.38
CA GLU A 107 -1.68 9.78 26.82
C GLU A 107 -1.51 8.40 26.21
N LEU A 108 -0.40 8.14 25.50
CA LEU A 108 -0.09 6.82 24.95
C LEU A 108 -0.04 5.76 26.07
N HIS A 109 0.72 6.05 27.14
CA HIS A 109 0.83 5.15 28.29
C HIS A 109 -0.52 4.93 28.97
N LYS A 110 -1.24 6.01 29.29
CA LYS A 110 -2.54 5.99 29.95
C LYS A 110 -3.57 5.17 29.16
N GLN A 111 -3.64 5.36 27.86
CA GLN A 111 -4.58 4.66 27.00
C GLN A 111 -4.16 3.18 26.81
N ALA A 112 -2.86 2.92 26.59
CA ALA A 112 -2.35 1.57 26.39
C ALA A 112 -2.66 0.62 27.53
N ILE A 113 -2.48 1.06 28.80
CA ILE A 113 -2.76 0.22 29.97
C ILE A 113 -4.25 -0.07 30.16
N ALA A 114 -5.13 0.69 29.54
CA ALA A 114 -6.58 0.46 29.59
C ALA A 114 -7.06 -0.51 28.51
N LEU A 115 -6.22 -0.87 27.52
CA LEU A 115 -6.61 -1.76 26.44
C LEU A 115 -6.60 -3.23 26.89
N PRO A 116 -7.60 -4.03 26.46
CA PRO A 116 -7.62 -5.48 26.72
C PRO A 116 -6.40 -6.22 26.12
N ARG A 117 -5.79 -5.66 25.07
CA ARG A 117 -4.66 -6.24 24.33
C ARG A 117 -3.32 -5.58 24.67
N VAL A 118 -3.15 -5.08 25.86
CA VAL A 118 -1.96 -4.32 26.31
C VAL A 118 -0.63 -5.03 26.03
N ASP A 119 -0.57 -6.35 26.17
CA ASP A 119 0.68 -7.10 25.91
C ASP A 119 1.05 -7.10 24.41
N ILE A 120 0.06 -7.11 23.51
CA ILE A 120 0.28 -6.98 22.08
C ILE A 120 0.76 -5.56 21.75
N VAL A 121 0.08 -4.56 22.29
CA VAL A 121 0.46 -3.15 22.11
C VAL A 121 1.90 -2.91 22.60
N ARG A 122 2.26 -3.45 23.77
CA ARG A 122 3.62 -3.32 24.30
C ARG A 122 4.67 -3.89 23.33
N GLY A 123 4.41 -5.08 22.79
CA GLY A 123 5.30 -5.69 21.79
C GLY A 123 5.43 -4.86 20.52
N ALA A 124 4.35 -4.21 20.07
CA ALA A 124 4.38 -3.31 18.92
C ALA A 124 5.19 -2.03 19.20
N ILE A 125 4.97 -1.42 20.36
CA ILE A 125 5.66 -0.17 20.76
C ILE A 125 7.18 -0.37 20.93
N GLU A 126 7.64 -1.56 21.39
CA GLU A 126 9.07 -1.84 21.57
C GLU A 126 9.94 -1.64 20.32
N HIS A 127 9.37 -1.72 19.11
CA HIS A 127 10.07 -1.48 17.84
C HIS A 127 9.46 -0.34 17.02
N SER A 128 8.62 0.43 17.64
CA SER A 128 8.07 1.67 17.09
C SER A 128 9.01 2.85 17.35
N ILE A 129 8.84 3.97 16.64
CA ILE A 129 9.79 5.07 16.70
C ILE A 129 9.08 6.42 16.67
N THR A 130 9.63 7.36 17.43
CA THR A 130 9.31 8.80 17.33
C THR A 130 10.47 9.54 16.71
N LEU A 131 10.20 10.30 15.65
CA LEU A 131 11.16 11.15 14.96
C LEU A 131 10.80 12.61 15.19
N ALA A 132 11.70 13.40 15.78
CA ALA A 132 11.53 14.83 15.91
C ALA A 132 12.21 15.55 14.74
N VAL A 133 11.46 16.39 14.03
CA VAL A 133 11.93 17.17 12.88
C VAL A 133 11.59 18.63 13.05
N GLY A 134 12.33 19.50 12.36
CA GLY A 134 12.16 20.94 12.47
C GLY A 134 11.07 21.51 11.58
N THR A 135 10.81 20.88 10.43
CA THR A 135 9.91 21.41 9.40
C THR A 135 8.97 20.36 8.84
N MET A 136 7.89 20.79 8.21
CA MET A 136 6.93 19.93 7.54
C MET A 136 7.55 19.28 6.28
N GLU A 137 8.44 19.97 5.58
CA GLU A 137 9.14 19.45 4.41
C GLU A 137 10.04 18.27 4.78
N GLU A 138 10.72 18.33 5.93
CA GLU A 138 11.49 17.19 6.45
C GLU A 138 10.58 16.01 6.79
N ALA A 139 9.45 16.27 7.45
CA ALA A 139 8.47 15.26 7.79
C ALA A 139 7.92 14.55 6.54
N MET A 140 7.54 15.33 5.53
CA MET A 140 6.99 14.79 4.28
C MET A 140 8.03 14.03 3.46
N THR A 141 9.30 14.48 3.46
CA THR A 141 10.39 13.75 2.83
C THR A 141 10.54 12.35 3.46
N LEU A 142 10.59 12.28 4.80
CA LEU A 142 10.67 11.01 5.52
C LEU A 142 9.45 10.12 5.27
N SER A 143 8.26 10.71 5.29
CA SER A 143 7.00 9.99 5.02
C SER A 143 6.97 9.39 3.62
N ASN A 144 7.33 10.17 2.60
CA ASN A 144 7.34 9.72 1.20
C ASN A 144 8.43 8.67 0.93
N GLU A 145 9.57 8.75 1.61
CA GLU A 145 10.61 7.72 1.55
C GLU A 145 10.17 6.44 2.24
N TYR A 146 9.51 6.54 3.38
CA TYR A 146 8.98 5.41 4.13
C TYR A 146 7.83 4.73 3.39
N ALA A 147 6.93 5.52 2.77
CA ALA A 147 5.75 5.07 2.05
C ALA A 147 4.82 4.19 2.91
N PRO A 148 4.23 4.75 3.98
CA PRO A 148 3.43 3.99 4.93
C PRO A 148 2.17 3.39 4.30
N GLU A 149 1.69 2.29 4.87
CA GLU A 149 0.36 1.78 4.57
C GLU A 149 -0.71 2.81 4.94
N HIS A 150 -0.67 3.31 6.17
CA HIS A 150 -1.57 4.34 6.67
C HIS A 150 -0.78 5.58 7.08
N LEU A 151 -1.15 6.72 6.53
CA LEU A 151 -0.61 8.04 6.88
C LEU A 151 -1.70 8.88 7.52
N ILE A 152 -1.48 9.35 8.75
CA ILE A 152 -2.37 10.30 9.42
C ILE A 152 -1.69 11.66 9.51
N LEU A 153 -2.42 12.71 9.13
CA LEU A 153 -1.97 14.10 9.22
C LEU A 153 -2.70 14.82 10.36
N GLN A 154 -2.14 14.78 11.56
CA GLN A 154 -2.60 15.51 12.74
C GLN A 154 -1.90 16.88 12.83
N VAL A 155 -2.12 17.70 11.81
CA VAL A 155 -1.38 18.95 11.62
C VAL A 155 -2.33 20.10 11.27
N ASP A 156 -1.89 21.33 11.52
CA ASP A 156 -2.57 22.50 10.98
C ASP A 156 -2.56 22.48 9.44
N ARG A 157 -3.65 22.92 8.83
CA ARG A 157 -3.83 22.91 7.37
C ARG A 157 -3.54 21.55 6.72
N ALA A 158 -4.02 20.48 7.34
CA ALA A 158 -3.77 19.11 6.89
C ALA A 158 -4.13 18.85 5.40
N GLU A 159 -5.12 19.55 4.86
CA GLU A 159 -5.50 19.46 3.43
C GLU A 159 -4.39 19.98 2.51
N GLU A 160 -3.70 21.08 2.89
CA GLU A 160 -2.56 21.61 2.13
C GLU A 160 -1.35 20.67 2.22
N VAL A 161 -1.11 20.09 3.41
CA VAL A 161 -0.03 19.12 3.61
C VAL A 161 -0.28 17.83 2.84
N ALA A 162 -1.54 17.42 2.69
CA ALA A 162 -1.90 16.24 1.91
C ALA A 162 -1.50 16.35 0.42
N GLU A 163 -1.40 17.56 -0.13
CA GLU A 163 -0.91 17.77 -1.51
C GLU A 163 0.58 17.44 -1.68
N MET A 164 1.34 17.35 -0.58
CA MET A 164 2.76 16.97 -0.59
C MET A 164 2.97 15.45 -0.53
N VAL A 165 1.91 14.66 -0.38
CA VAL A 165 1.99 13.20 -0.28
C VAL A 165 2.22 12.60 -1.66
N GLU A 166 3.35 11.94 -1.84
CA GLU A 166 3.69 11.20 -3.06
C GLU A 166 3.47 9.69 -2.90
N ASN A 167 3.70 9.17 -1.69
CA ASN A 167 3.67 7.74 -1.42
C ASN A 167 2.98 7.46 -0.08
N ALA A 168 1.78 6.88 -0.13
CA ALA A 168 1.07 6.28 1.00
C ALA A 168 0.00 5.32 0.48
N GLY A 169 -0.36 4.31 1.23
CA GLY A 169 -1.47 3.42 0.88
C GLY A 169 -2.83 4.10 1.08
N SER A 170 -3.01 4.74 2.23
CA SER A 170 -4.19 5.56 2.56
C SER A 170 -3.76 6.77 3.36
N VAL A 171 -4.42 7.92 3.14
CA VAL A 171 -4.13 9.17 3.84
C VAL A 171 -5.37 9.62 4.61
N PHE A 172 -5.21 9.83 5.91
CA PHE A 172 -6.24 10.32 6.83
C PHE A 172 -5.93 11.77 7.17
N ILE A 173 -6.80 12.69 6.74
CA ILE A 173 -6.51 14.12 6.74
C ILE A 173 -7.25 14.80 7.87
N GLY A 174 -6.47 15.39 8.82
CA GLY A 174 -6.96 16.19 9.91
C GLY A 174 -7.44 15.38 11.13
N GLU A 175 -7.67 16.09 12.23
CA GLU A 175 -7.95 15.54 13.57
C GLU A 175 -9.21 14.67 13.66
N TRP A 176 -10.16 14.83 12.73
CA TRP A 176 -11.44 14.12 12.72
C TRP A 176 -11.45 12.87 11.85
N THR A 177 -10.30 12.46 11.33
CA THR A 177 -10.20 11.31 10.42
C THR A 177 -9.28 10.25 11.01
N PRO A 178 -9.73 9.47 12.02
CA PRO A 178 -8.92 8.42 12.61
C PRO A 178 -8.75 7.23 11.65
N GLU A 179 -7.69 6.44 11.83
CA GLU A 179 -7.41 5.24 11.04
C GLU A 179 -8.58 4.25 10.99
N SER A 180 -9.28 4.07 12.10
CA SER A 180 -10.43 3.17 12.19
C SER A 180 -11.56 3.46 11.21
N VAL A 181 -11.65 4.70 10.70
CA VAL A 181 -12.57 5.04 9.59
C VAL A 181 -12.17 4.29 8.32
N GLY A 182 -10.87 4.12 8.08
CA GLY A 182 -10.35 3.33 6.98
C GLY A 182 -10.83 1.89 7.04
N ASP A 183 -10.64 1.27 8.18
CA ASP A 183 -10.96 -0.14 8.39
C ASP A 183 -12.45 -0.46 8.27
N TYR A 184 -13.31 0.43 8.71
CA TYR A 184 -14.73 0.10 8.88
C TYR A 184 -15.67 0.84 7.96
N SER A 185 -15.27 1.94 7.31
CA SER A 185 -16.22 2.72 6.51
C SER A 185 -15.68 3.38 5.24
N ALA A 186 -14.40 3.73 5.15
CA ALA A 186 -13.85 4.43 3.99
C ALA A 186 -13.50 3.50 2.80
N GLY A 187 -13.53 2.18 2.99
CA GLY A 187 -13.27 1.21 1.93
C GLY A 187 -11.80 1.13 1.52
N VAL A 188 -10.88 1.49 2.42
CA VAL A 188 -9.44 1.31 2.19
C VAL A 188 -9.04 -0.15 2.26
N ASN A 189 -7.88 -0.49 1.73
CA ASN A 189 -7.41 -1.86 1.71
C ASN A 189 -6.86 -2.26 3.09
N HIS A 190 -7.42 -3.32 3.64
CA HIS A 190 -6.85 -4.02 4.78
C HIS A 190 -5.71 -4.90 4.32
N SER A 191 -4.48 -4.51 4.53
CA SER A 191 -3.35 -5.41 4.35
C SER A 191 -2.75 -5.78 5.71
N LEU A 192 -2.87 -7.03 6.08
CA LEU A 192 -2.38 -7.57 7.34
C LEU A 192 -1.34 -8.68 7.12
N ARG A 193 -0.10 -8.43 7.60
CA ARG A 193 0.94 -9.34 8.13
C ARG A 193 1.88 -10.11 7.20
N LYS A 194 3.06 -10.00 7.49
CA LYS A 194 4.38 -10.42 7.96
C LYS A 194 5.19 -11.32 7.04
N PHE A 195 6.38 -10.87 6.65
CA PHE A 195 7.50 -11.74 6.26
C PHE A 195 8.82 -11.30 6.89
N ARG A 196 9.67 -12.27 7.27
CA ARG A 196 10.96 -12.08 7.93
C ARG A 196 12.03 -11.55 6.97
N THR A 197 12.69 -10.50 7.35
CA THR A 197 14.06 -9.98 7.13
C THR A 197 14.89 -10.46 5.95
N PHE A 198 15.34 -9.50 5.12
CA PHE A 198 16.66 -9.50 4.50
C PHE A 198 17.41 -8.22 4.91
N GLU A 199 18.69 -8.38 5.28
CA GLU A 199 19.55 -7.30 5.75
C GLU A 199 19.99 -6.41 4.58
N VAL A 200 19.78 -5.09 4.69
CA VAL A 200 20.40 -4.10 3.80
C VAL A 200 21.20 -3.09 4.64
N HIS A 201 22.47 -2.94 4.30
CA HIS A 201 23.46 -2.14 5.00
C HIS A 201 23.40 -0.67 4.59
N THR A 202 22.74 0.17 5.39
CA THR A 202 23.11 1.57 5.62
C THR A 202 22.59 1.98 6.99
N GLN A 203 23.44 2.49 7.86
CA GLN A 203 23.21 2.62 9.31
C GLN A 203 22.05 3.55 9.73
N PHE A 204 21.56 4.42 8.88
CA PHE A 204 20.45 5.31 9.20
C PHE A 204 19.12 4.77 8.65
N LEU A 205 19.11 4.24 7.44
CA LEU A 205 17.96 3.57 6.83
C LEU A 205 17.70 2.18 7.44
N SER A 206 18.70 1.54 8.05
CA SER A 206 18.53 0.20 8.62
C SER A 206 17.71 0.16 9.92
N LEU A 207 17.57 1.28 10.63
CA LEU A 207 16.67 1.38 11.78
C LEU A 207 15.21 1.63 11.34
N ILE A 208 15.04 2.37 10.24
CA ILE A 208 13.72 2.71 9.69
C ILE A 208 13.27 1.66 8.66
N CYS A 209 14.19 1.04 7.94
CA CYS A 209 13.94 0.12 6.83
C CYS A 209 13.70 -1.35 7.24
N ARG A 210 13.14 -1.58 8.41
CA ARG A 210 12.42 -2.84 8.70
C ARG A 210 10.94 -2.66 8.35
N THR A 211 10.69 -2.00 7.25
CA THR A 211 9.36 -1.60 6.81
C THR A 211 8.49 -2.81 6.53
N ALA A 212 7.35 -2.75 7.03
CA ALA A 212 6.37 -3.79 7.08
C ALA A 212 5.65 -4.02 5.74
N THR A 213 5.33 -2.98 4.99
CA THR A 213 4.76 -3.10 3.63
C THR A 213 5.83 -3.23 2.56
N TYR A 214 7.12 -3.20 2.91
CA TYR A 214 8.23 -3.21 1.95
C TYR A 214 8.15 -2.11 0.88
N GLY A 215 7.47 -1.00 1.19
CA GLY A 215 7.26 0.10 0.25
C GLY A 215 6.29 -0.25 -0.89
N TYR A 216 5.44 -1.24 -0.73
CA TYR A 216 4.45 -1.59 -1.76
C TYR A 216 3.48 -0.44 -2.07
N ALA A 217 3.29 0.51 -1.15
CA ALA A 217 2.53 1.72 -1.42
C ALA A 217 3.11 2.58 -2.57
N LYS A 218 4.37 2.36 -2.95
CA LYS A 218 4.99 2.94 -4.16
C LYS A 218 4.53 2.28 -5.47
N GLN A 219 3.97 1.09 -5.41
CA GLN A 219 3.60 0.27 -6.58
C GLN A 219 2.11 0.00 -6.69
N TYR A 220 1.42 -0.08 -5.56
CA TYR A 220 0.02 -0.48 -5.48
C TYR A 220 -0.83 0.65 -4.90
N SER A 221 -2.00 0.80 -5.46
CA SER A 221 -3.05 1.62 -4.87
C SER A 221 -3.90 0.81 -3.91
N GLY A 222 -4.56 1.48 -2.97
CA GLY A 222 -5.64 0.88 -2.20
C GLY A 222 -6.75 0.33 -3.11
N VAL A 223 -7.62 -0.52 -2.56
CA VAL A 223 -8.75 -1.09 -3.29
C VAL A 223 -9.71 0.02 -3.68
N ASN A 224 -9.99 0.12 -4.96
CA ASN A 224 -10.91 1.08 -5.55
C ASN A 224 -11.70 0.45 -6.70
N LEU A 225 -12.58 1.20 -7.34
CA LEU A 225 -13.41 0.68 -8.43
C LEU A 225 -12.57 0.10 -9.58
N ALA A 226 -11.42 0.69 -9.92
CA ALA A 226 -10.53 0.19 -10.95
C ALA A 226 -9.93 -1.19 -10.61
N SER A 227 -9.87 -1.56 -9.32
CA SER A 227 -9.40 -2.88 -8.89
C SER A 227 -10.31 -4.02 -9.38
N TYR A 228 -11.58 -3.74 -9.67
CA TYR A 228 -12.57 -4.73 -10.09
C TYR A 228 -12.77 -4.80 -11.60
N VAL A 229 -12.09 -3.96 -12.37
CA VAL A 229 -12.19 -3.92 -13.82
C VAL A 229 -10.83 -4.20 -14.48
N LYS A 230 -10.86 -4.54 -15.76
CA LYS A 230 -9.66 -4.60 -16.61
C LYS A 230 -9.86 -3.73 -17.82
N HIS A 231 -8.80 -3.11 -18.28
CA HIS A 231 -8.82 -2.31 -19.48
C HIS A 231 -8.53 -3.16 -20.72
N ILE A 232 -9.31 -2.94 -21.77
CA ILE A 232 -9.11 -3.57 -23.09
C ILE A 232 -8.76 -2.44 -24.05
N THR A 233 -7.58 -2.49 -24.64
CA THR A 233 -7.19 -1.56 -25.67
C THR A 233 -7.80 -1.98 -27.00
N SER A 234 -8.48 -1.05 -27.67
CA SER A 234 -9.00 -1.26 -29.01
C SER A 234 -8.42 -0.21 -29.95
N SER A 235 -8.09 -0.62 -31.17
CA SER A 235 -7.57 0.29 -32.19
C SER A 235 -8.39 0.14 -33.47
N HIS A 236 -8.78 1.27 -34.06
CA HIS A 236 -9.48 1.33 -35.33
C HIS A 236 -8.83 2.42 -36.19
N LEU A 237 -8.24 2.03 -37.32
CA LEU A 237 -7.64 2.94 -38.27
C LEU A 237 -8.50 3.04 -39.53
N THR A 238 -8.63 4.24 -40.05
CA THR A 238 -9.06 4.44 -41.43
C THR A 238 -7.89 4.14 -42.40
N ARG A 239 -8.17 4.00 -43.69
CA ARG A 239 -7.11 3.87 -44.71
C ARG A 239 -6.11 5.00 -44.62
N GLN A 240 -6.59 6.24 -44.56
CA GLN A 240 -5.74 7.42 -44.42
C GLN A 240 -4.91 7.40 -43.15
N GLY A 241 -5.48 6.94 -42.05
CA GLY A 241 -4.74 6.75 -40.79
C GLY A 241 -3.59 5.75 -40.95
N LEU A 242 -3.83 4.63 -41.64
CA LEU A 242 -2.78 3.65 -41.92
C LEU A 242 -1.72 4.19 -42.90
N GLU A 243 -2.12 4.97 -43.90
CA GLU A 243 -1.20 5.65 -44.81
C GLU A 243 -0.25 6.59 -44.04
N ASN A 244 -0.74 7.28 -43.03
CA ASN A 244 0.05 8.20 -42.21
C ASN A 244 1.05 7.49 -41.29
N VAL A 245 0.66 6.42 -40.60
CA VAL A 245 1.52 5.73 -39.63
C VAL A 245 2.29 4.53 -40.21
N GLY A 246 1.81 4.00 -41.33
CA GLY A 246 2.32 2.79 -41.95
C GLY A 246 3.81 2.80 -42.27
N PRO A 247 4.38 3.89 -42.84
CA PRO A 247 5.82 3.96 -43.09
C PRO A 247 6.67 3.76 -41.84
N ALA A 248 6.29 4.37 -40.73
CA ALA A 248 6.99 4.19 -39.44
C ALA A 248 6.84 2.77 -38.90
N VAL A 249 5.65 2.17 -38.98
CA VAL A 249 5.41 0.79 -38.54
C VAL A 249 6.23 -0.20 -39.38
N MET A 250 6.29 -0.01 -40.69
CA MET A 250 7.09 -0.86 -41.59
C MET A 250 8.59 -0.75 -41.29
N GLU A 251 9.08 0.46 -41.02
CA GLU A 251 10.50 0.66 -40.73
C GLU A 251 10.87 0.04 -39.36
N LEU A 252 10.05 0.21 -38.34
CA LEU A 252 10.25 -0.46 -37.03
C LEU A 252 10.27 -1.98 -37.20
N ALA A 253 9.29 -2.54 -37.90
CA ALA A 253 9.24 -3.98 -38.15
C ALA A 253 10.46 -4.49 -38.93
N ARG A 254 11.00 -3.67 -39.87
CA ARG A 254 12.24 -3.99 -40.61
C ARG A 254 13.45 -4.04 -39.67
N VAL A 255 13.57 -3.06 -38.75
CA VAL A 255 14.66 -2.99 -37.75
C VAL A 255 14.62 -4.18 -36.79
N GLU A 256 13.41 -4.60 -36.44
CA GLU A 256 13.19 -5.77 -35.56
C GLU A 256 13.27 -7.11 -36.32
N GLU A 257 13.53 -7.09 -37.65
CA GLU A 257 13.55 -8.28 -38.50
C GLU A 257 12.22 -9.05 -38.54
N LEU A 258 11.09 -8.37 -38.29
CA LEU A 258 9.74 -8.93 -38.26
C LEU A 258 9.05 -8.71 -39.61
N GLU A 259 9.46 -9.44 -40.62
CA GLU A 259 8.97 -9.28 -42.01
C GLU A 259 7.45 -9.50 -42.17
N ALA A 260 6.87 -10.41 -41.44
CA ALA A 260 5.42 -10.63 -41.45
C ALA A 260 4.65 -9.40 -40.92
N HIS A 261 5.18 -8.71 -39.90
CA HIS A 261 4.61 -7.46 -39.39
C HIS A 261 4.71 -6.35 -40.42
N ARG A 262 5.86 -6.20 -41.09
CA ARG A 262 6.06 -5.25 -42.19
C ARG A 262 5.04 -5.49 -43.30
N ARG A 263 4.92 -6.74 -43.74
CA ARG A 263 4.00 -7.14 -44.82
C ARG A 263 2.54 -6.94 -44.48
N ALA A 264 2.15 -7.06 -43.18
CA ALA A 264 0.78 -6.79 -42.76
C ALA A 264 0.35 -5.34 -43.10
N VAL A 265 1.27 -4.39 -43.12
CA VAL A 265 1.03 -2.99 -43.49
C VAL A 265 1.21 -2.81 -44.98
N SER A 266 2.33 -3.27 -45.56
CA SER A 266 2.67 -3.03 -46.96
C SER A 266 1.61 -3.57 -47.94
N LEU A 267 1.05 -4.75 -47.64
CA LEU A 267 -0.02 -5.33 -48.44
C LEU A 267 -1.31 -4.51 -48.41
N ARG A 268 -1.65 -3.90 -47.29
CA ARG A 268 -2.83 -3.04 -47.16
C ARG A 268 -2.68 -1.72 -47.87
N LEU A 269 -1.46 -1.23 -47.96
CA LEU A 269 -1.12 0.03 -48.66
C LEU A 269 -0.77 -0.17 -50.10
N GLY A 270 -0.58 -1.40 -50.57
CA GLY A 270 -0.15 -1.71 -51.94
C GLY A 270 1.28 -1.28 -52.23
N VAL A 271 2.15 -1.26 -51.21
CA VAL A 271 3.57 -0.89 -51.32
C VAL A 271 4.45 -2.10 -51.07
N PRO A 272 5.68 -2.16 -51.58
CA PRO A 272 6.59 -3.29 -51.40
C PRO A 272 7.11 -3.47 -49.98
#